data_3d9c60c52d2ea66aba9435d5f94ca0f9
#
_entry.id   3d9c60c52d2ea66aba9435d5f94ca0f9
#
_cell.length_a   1.000
_cell.length_b   1.000
_cell.length_c   1.000
_cell.angle_alpha   90.00
_cell.angle_beta   90.00
_cell.angle_gamma   90.00
#
_symmetry.space_group_name_H-M   'P 1'
#
loop_
_entity.id
_entity.type
_entity.pdbx_description
1 polymer ?
#
loop_
_entity_poly.entity_id
_entity_poly.type
_entity_poly.pdbx_seq_one_letter_code
_entity_poly.pdbx_strand_id
1 'polypeptide(L)'
;MIEKVNLMHPDKVADRIAGALVDLAYKKNTNPKIAVEVLIGHGKCHIIAETSVKFTKSEVKQIVNRIAGKMKVDFVQVAQAVHLANNQGGKIRCGDNGIFKGVPLTKEQKNLSAVAREIYDKYPSDGKYILDGKN
;
A
#
# COMPACT_ATOMS: atom_id res chain seq x y z
N MET A 1 -5.99 -21.04 -9.95
CA MET A 1 -6.04 -19.67 -10.53
C MET A 1 -5.20 -18.76 -9.63
N ILE A 2 -4.28 -18.03 -10.18
CA ILE A 2 -3.51 -16.98 -9.50
C ILE A 2 -3.58 -15.69 -10.31
N GLU A 3 -3.43 -14.54 -9.64
CA GLU A 3 -3.42 -13.25 -10.31
C GLU A 3 -2.26 -12.37 -9.86
N LYS A 4 -1.87 -11.43 -10.70
CA LYS A 4 -0.86 -10.43 -10.44
C LYS A 4 -1.26 -9.10 -11.05
N VAL A 5 -1.11 -8.03 -10.29
CA VAL A 5 -1.25 -6.64 -10.75
C VAL A 5 0.13 -6.04 -10.99
N ASN A 6 0.24 -5.12 -11.92
CA ASN A 6 1.48 -4.39 -12.18
C ASN A 6 1.59 -3.10 -11.33
N LEU A 7 2.67 -2.36 -11.51
CA LEU A 7 2.97 -1.17 -10.71
C LEU A 7 1.98 -0.02 -10.89
N MET A 8 1.26 0.01 -12.01
CA MET A 8 0.28 1.08 -12.32
C MET A 8 -1.13 0.72 -11.89
N HIS A 9 -1.37 -0.53 -11.48
CA HIS A 9 -2.69 -0.91 -10.97
C HIS A 9 -3.04 -0.13 -9.70
N PRO A 10 -4.27 0.38 -9.55
CA PRO A 10 -4.68 1.17 -8.38
C PRO A 10 -4.38 0.50 -7.04
N ASP A 11 -4.58 -0.82 -6.93
CA ASP A 11 -4.29 -1.57 -5.71
C ASP A 11 -2.79 -1.51 -5.35
N LYS A 12 -1.91 -1.62 -6.33
CA LYS A 12 -0.45 -1.53 -6.12
C LYS A 12 -0.03 -0.11 -5.77
N VAL A 13 -0.63 0.89 -6.41
CA VAL A 13 -0.38 2.30 -6.09
C VAL A 13 -0.85 2.62 -4.67
N ALA A 14 -2.02 2.12 -4.27
CA ALA A 14 -2.54 2.27 -2.91
C ALA A 14 -1.59 1.69 -1.87
N ASP A 15 -1.08 0.47 -2.08
CA ASP A 15 -0.09 -0.17 -1.21
C ASP A 15 1.20 0.66 -1.07
N ARG A 16 1.67 1.25 -2.17
CA ARG A 16 2.87 2.09 -2.16
C ARG A 16 2.66 3.38 -1.38
N ILE A 17 1.48 3.98 -1.49
CA ILE A 17 1.11 5.18 -0.70
C ILE A 17 1.03 4.81 0.78
N ALA A 18 0.33 3.74 1.12
CA ALA A 18 0.24 3.26 2.51
C ALA A 18 1.63 3.00 3.09
N GLY A 19 2.51 2.35 2.33
CA GLY A 19 3.89 2.10 2.72
C GLY A 19 4.69 3.35 3.01
N ALA A 20 4.56 4.35 2.17
CA ALA A 20 5.26 5.61 2.36
C ALA A 20 4.76 6.39 3.58
N LEU A 21 3.47 6.27 3.93
CA LEU A 21 2.94 6.85 5.16
C LEU A 21 3.44 6.13 6.41
N VAL A 22 3.55 4.81 6.36
CA VAL A 22 4.19 4.02 7.44
C VAL A 22 5.65 4.43 7.60
N ASP A 23 6.41 4.56 6.51
CA ASP A 23 7.80 5.02 6.55
C ASP A 23 7.91 6.44 7.16
N LEU A 24 6.99 7.34 6.82
CA LEU A 24 6.94 8.67 7.41
C LEU A 24 6.66 8.61 8.92
N ALA A 25 5.77 7.72 9.37
CA ALA A 25 5.51 7.54 10.80
C ALA A 25 6.78 7.09 11.54
N TYR A 26 7.53 6.14 10.98
CA TYR A 26 8.80 5.69 11.55
C TYR A 26 9.90 6.77 11.55
N LYS A 27 9.87 7.69 10.60
CA LYS A 27 10.77 8.86 10.63
C LYS A 27 10.45 9.83 11.77
N LYS A 28 9.17 9.92 12.16
CA LYS A 28 8.73 10.83 13.24
C LYS A 28 8.80 10.21 14.62
N ASN A 29 8.72 8.90 14.72
CA ASN A 29 8.71 8.16 15.97
C ASN A 29 9.37 6.78 15.77
N THR A 30 10.19 6.35 16.70
CA THR A 30 10.90 5.05 16.62
C THR A 30 9.98 3.85 16.77
N ASN A 31 8.82 4.01 17.40
CA ASN A 31 7.83 2.94 17.58
C ASN A 31 6.40 3.46 17.35
N PRO A 32 6.09 3.90 16.13
CA PRO A 32 4.76 4.42 15.83
C PRO A 32 3.72 3.31 15.85
N LYS A 33 2.50 3.68 16.23
CA LYS A 33 1.30 2.86 16.03
C LYS A 33 0.58 3.46 14.84
N ILE A 34 0.33 2.66 13.81
CA ILE A 34 -0.29 3.14 12.58
C ILE A 34 -1.01 2.02 11.84
N ALA A 35 -2.22 2.34 11.40
CA ALA A 35 -2.98 1.61 10.39
C ALA A 35 -3.45 2.61 9.34
N VAL A 36 -3.25 2.28 8.06
CA VAL A 36 -3.60 3.17 6.94
C VAL A 36 -4.41 2.42 5.91
N GLU A 37 -5.55 2.99 5.56
CA GLU A 37 -6.39 2.54 4.46
C GLU A 37 -6.32 3.54 3.32
N VAL A 38 -6.08 3.07 2.11
CA VAL A 38 -5.96 3.89 0.91
C VAL A 38 -6.86 3.35 -0.19
N LEU A 39 -7.74 4.20 -0.70
CA LEU A 39 -8.55 3.94 -1.88
C LEU A 39 -8.20 4.97 -2.95
N ILE A 40 -7.79 4.48 -4.11
CA ILE A 40 -7.36 5.33 -5.22
C ILE A 40 -8.04 4.96 -6.54
N GLY A 41 -8.41 5.96 -7.32
CA GLY A 41 -8.98 5.79 -8.65
C GLY A 41 -9.55 7.11 -9.18
N HIS A 42 -9.68 7.22 -10.50
CA HIS A 42 -10.31 8.36 -11.17
C HIS A 42 -9.83 9.74 -10.70
N GLY A 43 -8.51 9.88 -10.50
CA GLY A 43 -7.90 11.14 -10.08
C GLY A 43 -8.15 11.54 -8.62
N LYS A 44 -8.62 10.62 -7.80
CA LYS A 44 -8.91 10.81 -6.37
C LYS A 44 -8.17 9.79 -5.53
N CYS A 45 -7.73 10.22 -4.34
CA CYS A 45 -7.10 9.37 -3.33
C CYS A 45 -7.76 9.67 -1.99
N HIS A 46 -8.41 8.67 -1.41
CA HIS A 46 -9.01 8.73 -0.08
C HIS A 46 -8.12 7.96 0.89
N ILE A 47 -7.77 8.59 2.01
CA ILE A 47 -6.87 8.02 3.01
C ILE A 47 -7.48 8.21 4.39
N ILE A 48 -7.58 7.11 5.14
CA ILE A 48 -7.86 7.13 6.57
C ILE A 48 -6.63 6.59 7.28
N ALA A 49 -6.07 7.36 8.19
CA ALA A 49 -4.95 6.95 9.02
C ALA A 49 -5.35 6.96 10.49
N GLU A 50 -5.30 5.79 11.12
CA GLU A 50 -5.38 5.60 12.56
C GLU A 50 -3.96 5.52 13.11
N THR A 51 -3.50 6.53 13.86
CA THR A 51 -2.09 6.58 14.24
C THR A 51 -1.83 7.42 15.48
N SER A 52 -0.75 7.04 16.19
CA SER A 52 -0.19 7.82 17.30
C SER A 52 0.69 8.99 16.82
N VAL A 53 0.96 9.09 15.53
CA VAL A 53 1.84 10.11 14.93
C VAL A 53 1.00 11.10 14.14
N LYS A 54 1.20 12.38 14.37
CA LYS A 54 0.49 13.44 13.63
C LYS A 54 1.10 13.65 12.24
N PHE A 55 0.26 13.55 11.21
CA PHE A 55 0.56 13.96 9.83
C PHE A 55 -0.09 15.28 9.51
N THR A 56 0.57 16.08 8.69
CA THR A 56 -0.04 17.24 8.05
C THR A 56 -0.64 16.84 6.70
N LYS A 57 -1.68 17.55 6.28
CA LYS A 57 -2.29 17.35 4.94
C LYS A 57 -1.25 17.56 3.83
N SER A 58 -0.30 18.47 4.03
CA SER A 58 0.76 18.76 3.06
C SER A 58 1.71 17.56 2.89
N GLU A 59 2.16 16.94 3.99
CA GLU A 59 3.01 15.74 3.95
C GLU A 59 2.34 14.60 3.20
N VAL A 60 1.07 14.35 3.53
CA VAL A 60 0.28 13.29 2.86
C VAL A 60 0.13 13.58 1.37
N LYS A 61 -0.22 14.82 1.00
CA LYS A 61 -0.35 15.22 -0.39
C LYS A 61 0.94 15.09 -1.18
N GLN A 62 2.08 15.44 -0.58
CA GLN A 62 3.40 15.27 -1.21
C GLN A 62 3.72 13.80 -1.50
N ILE A 63 3.39 12.89 -0.57
CA ILE A 63 3.56 11.44 -0.77
C ILE A 63 2.69 10.96 -1.93
N VAL A 64 1.41 11.31 -1.93
CA VAL A 64 0.48 10.92 -3.01
C VAL A 64 0.97 11.44 -4.37
N ASN A 65 1.34 12.71 -4.44
CA ASN A 65 1.82 13.33 -5.69
C ASN A 65 3.08 12.68 -6.23
N ARG A 66 3.99 12.29 -5.34
CA ARG A 66 5.24 11.61 -5.71
C ARG A 66 4.98 10.22 -6.29
N ILE A 67 4.02 9.48 -5.73
CA ILE A 67 3.78 8.06 -6.08
C ILE A 67 2.77 7.93 -7.21
N ALA A 68 1.68 8.70 -7.17
CA ALA A 68 0.53 8.55 -8.05
C ALA A 68 0.31 9.73 -9.00
N GLY A 69 1.14 10.78 -8.91
CA GLY A 69 0.93 12.01 -9.64
C GLY A 69 -0.08 12.94 -8.97
N LYS A 70 -0.33 14.08 -9.60
CA LYS A 70 -1.21 15.11 -9.05
C LYS A 70 -2.66 14.67 -9.11
N MET A 71 -3.30 14.59 -7.94
CA MET A 71 -4.71 14.22 -7.81
C MET A 71 -5.36 14.87 -6.60
N LYS A 72 -6.68 14.75 -6.51
CA LYS A 72 -7.43 15.20 -5.33
C LYS A 72 -7.19 14.21 -4.17
N VAL A 73 -6.69 14.73 -3.06
CA VAL A 73 -6.42 13.94 -1.84
C VAL A 73 -7.43 14.33 -0.78
N ASP A 74 -8.15 13.33 -0.28
CA ASP A 74 -9.00 13.41 0.89
C ASP A 74 -8.36 12.61 2.02
N PHE A 75 -7.93 13.29 3.07
CA PHE A 75 -7.18 12.70 4.18
C PHE A 75 -7.87 12.95 5.51
N VAL A 76 -8.14 11.85 6.20
CA VAL A 76 -8.70 11.84 7.55
C VAL A 76 -7.75 11.10 8.48
N GLN A 77 -7.34 11.75 9.55
CA GLN A 77 -6.62 11.12 10.65
C GLN A 77 -7.56 10.95 11.84
N VAL A 78 -7.61 9.74 12.36
CA VAL A 78 -8.40 9.39 13.54
C VAL A 78 -7.49 9.01 14.70
N ALA A 79 -8.01 9.15 15.91
CA ALA A 79 -7.32 8.71 17.11
C ALA A 79 -7.14 7.19 17.09
N GLN A 80 -6.01 6.73 17.61
CA GLN A 80 -5.70 5.32 17.66
C GLN A 80 -6.61 4.56 18.65
N ALA A 81 -7.19 3.45 18.19
CA ALA A 81 -7.94 2.55 19.05
C ALA A 81 -7.00 1.81 20.01
N VAL A 82 -7.44 1.67 21.26
CA VAL A 82 -6.65 1.02 22.33
C VAL A 82 -6.30 -0.42 21.96
N HIS A 83 -7.21 -1.17 21.39
CA HIS A 83 -6.98 -2.55 20.98
C HIS A 83 -5.87 -2.67 19.90
N LEU A 84 -5.91 -1.80 18.90
CA LEU A 84 -4.88 -1.79 17.85
C LEU A 84 -3.51 -1.39 18.44
N ALA A 85 -3.48 -0.39 19.31
CA ALA A 85 -2.25 0.03 19.98
C ALA A 85 -1.63 -1.11 20.80
N ASN A 86 -2.43 -1.86 21.54
CA ASN A 86 -1.99 -3.01 22.32
C ASN A 86 -1.44 -4.13 21.42
N ASN A 87 -2.15 -4.45 20.33
CA ASN A 87 -1.72 -5.47 19.37
C ASN A 87 -0.40 -5.11 18.69
N GLN A 88 -0.17 -3.83 18.38
CA GLN A 88 1.06 -3.34 17.78
C GLN A 88 2.20 -3.13 18.79
N GLY A 89 1.91 -3.13 20.11
CA GLY A 89 2.89 -2.87 21.16
C GLY A 89 3.61 -4.09 21.71
N GLY A 90 3.11 -5.31 21.45
CA GLY A 90 3.66 -6.55 21.98
C GLY A 90 4.93 -7.05 21.31
N LYS A 91 5.58 -8.05 21.93
CA LYS A 91 6.71 -8.78 21.30
C LYS A 91 6.27 -9.54 20.06
N ILE A 92 5.08 -10.14 20.11
CA ILE A 92 4.40 -10.75 18.97
C ILE A 92 3.31 -9.77 18.56
N ARG A 93 3.42 -9.24 17.35
CA ARG A 93 2.42 -8.34 16.81
C ARG A 93 1.33 -9.15 16.13
N CYS A 94 0.08 -8.81 16.39
CA CYS A 94 -1.10 -9.43 15.82
C CYS A 94 -1.82 -8.45 14.89
N GLY A 95 -2.54 -8.97 13.90
CA GLY A 95 -3.27 -8.17 12.92
C GLY A 95 -2.37 -7.48 11.89
N ASP A 96 -2.87 -6.42 11.31
CA ASP A 96 -2.18 -5.65 10.25
C ASP A 96 -1.08 -4.76 10.83
N ASN A 97 0.04 -5.35 11.18
CA ASN A 97 1.18 -4.64 11.77
C ASN A 97 2.16 -4.09 10.75
N GLY A 98 1.80 -4.06 9.50
CA GLY A 98 2.67 -3.61 8.43
C GLY A 98 2.03 -3.79 7.08
N ILE A 99 2.82 -3.49 6.04
CA ILE A 99 2.39 -3.66 4.67
C ILE A 99 2.61 -5.09 4.25
N PHE A 100 1.54 -5.77 3.89
CA PHE A 100 1.63 -7.07 3.25
C PHE A 100 2.13 -6.88 1.81
N LYS A 101 3.38 -7.23 1.59
CA LYS A 101 3.94 -7.34 0.23
C LYS A 101 3.86 -8.79 -0.18
N GLY A 102 2.96 -9.13 -1.08
CA GLY A 102 2.86 -10.47 -1.64
C GLY A 102 4.17 -10.86 -2.33
N VAL A 103 4.91 -11.79 -1.72
CA VAL A 103 6.13 -12.34 -2.33
C VAL A 103 5.74 -13.61 -3.09
N PRO A 104 6.08 -13.74 -4.38
CA PRO A 104 5.78 -14.94 -5.13
C PRO A 104 6.57 -16.14 -4.57
N LEU A 105 5.87 -17.15 -4.09
CA LEU A 105 6.46 -18.34 -3.48
C LEU A 105 6.48 -19.54 -4.42
N THR A 106 5.37 -19.82 -5.10
CA THR A 106 5.27 -20.94 -6.04
C THR A 106 5.95 -20.62 -7.38
N LYS A 107 6.24 -21.66 -8.15
CA LYS A 107 6.79 -21.53 -9.50
C LYS A 107 5.87 -20.72 -10.40
N GLU A 108 4.57 -20.99 -10.35
CA GLU A 108 3.54 -20.32 -11.12
C GLU A 108 3.45 -18.83 -10.76
N GLN A 109 3.49 -18.50 -9.47
CA GLN A 109 3.52 -17.10 -9.01
C GLN A 109 4.76 -16.36 -9.48
N LYS A 110 5.94 -17.01 -9.43
CA LYS A 110 7.19 -16.43 -9.91
C LYS A 110 7.14 -16.19 -11.42
N ASN A 111 6.64 -17.15 -12.19
CA ASN A 111 6.48 -17.02 -13.63
C ASN A 111 5.51 -15.89 -13.99
N LEU A 112 4.34 -15.85 -13.36
CA LEU A 112 3.36 -14.79 -13.61
C LEU A 112 3.93 -13.41 -13.25
N SER A 113 4.69 -13.30 -12.17
CA SER A 113 5.35 -12.05 -11.78
C SER A 113 6.40 -11.60 -12.79
N ALA A 114 7.15 -12.53 -13.38
CA ALA A 114 8.14 -12.24 -14.43
C ALA A 114 7.45 -11.76 -15.72
N VAL A 115 6.41 -12.47 -16.16
CA VAL A 115 5.62 -12.09 -17.33
C VAL A 115 4.95 -10.72 -17.16
N ALA A 116 4.34 -10.48 -15.99
CA ALA A 116 3.72 -9.19 -15.69
C ALA A 116 4.73 -8.03 -15.78
N ARG A 117 5.95 -8.24 -15.33
CA ARG A 117 7.03 -7.25 -15.41
C ARG A 117 7.48 -7.02 -16.84
N GLU A 118 7.70 -8.09 -17.60
CA GLU A 118 8.10 -8.00 -19.01
C GLU A 118 7.06 -7.25 -19.86
N ILE A 119 5.78 -7.51 -19.64
CA ILE A 119 4.70 -6.81 -20.34
C ILE A 119 4.66 -5.33 -19.91
N TYR A 120 4.83 -5.04 -18.62
CA TYR A 120 4.84 -3.68 -18.13
C TYR A 120 6.01 -2.85 -18.70
N ASP A 121 7.18 -3.46 -18.85
CA ASP A 121 8.35 -2.79 -19.43
C ASP A 121 8.12 -2.38 -20.89
N LYS A 122 7.32 -3.17 -21.63
CA LYS A 122 6.93 -2.83 -23.01
C LYS A 122 5.72 -1.90 -23.09
N TYR A 123 4.78 -2.06 -22.18
CA TYR A 123 3.50 -1.36 -22.17
C TYR A 123 3.20 -0.85 -20.75
N PRO A 124 3.76 0.32 -20.35
CA PRO A 124 3.67 0.83 -18.98
C PRO A 124 2.31 1.43 -18.68
N SER A 125 1.30 0.60 -18.68
CA SER A 125 -0.09 0.95 -18.35
C SER A 125 -0.63 0.02 -17.28
N ASP A 126 -1.77 0.37 -16.68
CA ASP A 126 -2.49 -0.48 -15.74
C ASP A 126 -2.74 -1.87 -16.34
N GLY A 127 -2.45 -2.90 -15.57
CA GLY A 127 -2.63 -4.28 -16.01
C GLY A 127 -2.80 -5.26 -14.85
N LYS A 128 -3.69 -6.21 -15.09
CA LYS A 128 -3.94 -7.36 -14.23
C LYS A 128 -3.81 -8.64 -15.05
N TYR A 129 -3.04 -9.57 -14.54
CA TYR A 129 -2.69 -10.80 -15.24
C TYR A 129 -3.19 -11.99 -14.43
N ILE A 130 -3.77 -12.96 -15.12
CA ILE A 130 -4.37 -14.16 -14.51
C ILE A 130 -3.75 -15.39 -15.15
N LEU A 131 -3.35 -16.34 -14.31
CA LEU A 131 -2.96 -17.68 -14.71
C LEU A 131 -4.03 -18.65 -14.21
N ASP A 132 -4.78 -19.27 -15.12
CA ASP A 132 -5.92 -20.13 -14.78
C ASP A 132 -5.57 -21.61 -14.63
N GLY A 133 -4.32 -21.99 -14.85
CA GLY A 133 -3.85 -23.37 -14.78
C GLY A 133 -4.10 -24.20 -16.04
N LYS A 134 -4.64 -23.57 -17.07
CA LYS A 134 -4.74 -24.18 -18.42
C LYS A 134 -3.67 -23.53 -19.28
N ASN A 135 -2.50 -24.18 -19.34
CA ASN A 135 -1.34 -23.85 -20.21
C ASN A 135 -1.20 -22.38 -20.59
#